data_c1ba66ab58490d12c47026abc3660357
#
_entry.id   c1ba66ab58490d12c47026abc3660357
#
_cell.length_a   1.000
_cell.length_b   1.000
_cell.length_c   1.000
_cell.angle_alpha   90.00
_cell.angle_beta   90.00
_cell.angle_gamma   90.00
#
_symmetry.space_group_name_H-M   'P 1'
#
loop_
_entity.id
_entity.type
_entity.pdbx_description
1 polymer ?
#
loop_
_entity_poly.entity_id
_entity_poly.type
_entity_poly.pdbx_seq_one_letter_code
_entity_poly.pdbx_strand_id
1 'polypeptide(L)'
;MGSLSAAAVLRLPVHLNGIQLGQPTDLLLDVESWHALGFVVHCGDDAVRFLPWAASQPSATEVAVGSALMLLEDVAFYEKRSASFRSLIGGELPLGGVLRDVLIGDSGAITELEVERGGQLRRLPPAGTRVRPKRATAA
;
A
#
# COMPACT_ATOMS: atom_id res chain seq x y z
N MET A 1 13.23 -14.47 2.37
CA MET A 1 12.93 -13.27 1.66
C MET A 1 12.32 -12.23 2.56
N GLY A 2 12.75 -11.01 2.43
CA GLY A 2 12.36 -9.95 3.32
C GLY A 2 10.98 -9.38 3.01
N SER A 3 10.40 -8.76 4.02
CA SER A 3 9.19 -7.97 3.84
C SER A 3 9.54 -6.62 3.23
N LEU A 4 8.59 -6.05 2.50
CA LEU A 4 8.73 -4.72 1.91
C LEU A 4 7.92 -3.71 2.73
N SER A 5 8.52 -2.55 2.99
CA SER A 5 7.81 -1.43 3.59
C SER A 5 6.88 -0.79 2.56
N ALA A 6 5.60 -0.65 2.90
CA ALA A 6 4.64 -0.01 2.02
C ALA A 6 5.05 1.44 1.71
N ALA A 7 5.49 2.18 2.71
CA ALA A 7 5.95 3.55 2.51
C ALA A 7 7.12 3.63 1.53
N ALA A 8 8.05 2.67 1.62
CA ALA A 8 9.21 2.63 0.73
C ALA A 8 8.82 2.26 -0.70
N VAL A 9 7.94 1.26 -0.87
CA VAL A 9 7.52 0.79 -2.19
C VAL A 9 6.74 1.89 -2.93
N LEU A 10 5.97 2.70 -2.22
CA LEU A 10 5.22 3.80 -2.83
C LEU A 10 6.10 4.91 -3.40
N ARG A 11 7.39 4.91 -3.09
CA ARG A 11 8.35 5.88 -3.66
C ARG A 11 9.01 5.37 -4.93
N LEU A 12 8.76 4.12 -5.29
CA LEU A 12 9.43 3.49 -6.42
C LEU A 12 8.61 3.67 -7.71
N PRO A 13 9.28 3.79 -8.87
CA PRO A 13 8.55 3.89 -10.13
C PRO A 13 7.96 2.54 -10.55
N VAL A 14 6.87 2.59 -11.31
CA VAL A 14 6.32 1.41 -11.98
C VAL A 14 7.01 1.30 -13.34
N HIS A 15 7.69 0.18 -13.57
CA HIS A 15 8.49 -0.06 -14.77
C HIS A 15 8.01 -1.26 -15.58
N LEU A 16 8.02 -1.11 -16.90
CA LEU A 16 7.89 -2.21 -17.85
C LEU A 16 9.18 -2.26 -18.67
N ASN A 17 10.01 -3.30 -18.44
CA ASN A 17 11.29 -3.45 -19.13
C ASN A 17 12.15 -2.18 -19.09
N GLY A 18 12.24 -1.56 -17.92
CA GLY A 18 13.03 -0.34 -17.72
C GLY A 18 12.35 0.95 -18.12
N ILE A 19 11.17 0.88 -18.76
CA ILE A 19 10.41 2.07 -19.15
C ILE A 19 9.46 2.43 -18.02
N GLN A 20 9.52 3.67 -17.56
CA GLN A 20 8.62 4.12 -16.49
C GLN A 20 7.21 4.35 -17.03
N LEU A 21 6.25 3.62 -16.49
CA LEU A 21 4.84 3.75 -16.85
C LEU A 21 4.10 4.73 -15.95
N GLY A 22 4.55 4.89 -14.70
CA GLY A 22 3.89 5.75 -13.75
C GLY A 22 4.54 5.69 -12.38
N GLN A 23 3.85 6.34 -11.43
CA GLN A 23 4.30 6.44 -10.05
C GLN A 23 3.15 6.04 -9.12
N PRO A 24 3.37 5.08 -8.21
CA PRO A 24 2.35 4.75 -7.22
C PRO A 24 2.03 5.97 -6.35
N THR A 25 0.76 6.17 -6.09
CA THR A 25 0.29 7.24 -5.21
C THR A 25 -0.35 6.71 -3.94
N ASP A 26 -0.78 5.46 -3.95
CA ASP A 26 -1.39 4.82 -2.78
C ASP A 26 -1.31 3.30 -2.92
N LEU A 27 -1.52 2.61 -1.81
CA LEU A 27 -1.65 1.17 -1.75
C LEU A 27 -3.01 0.85 -1.13
N LEU A 28 -3.78 0.00 -1.80
CA LEU A 28 -5.08 -0.42 -1.30
C LEU A 28 -4.93 -1.74 -0.55
N LEU A 29 -5.53 -1.81 0.63
CA LEU A 29 -5.39 -2.94 1.55
C LEU A 29 -6.76 -3.52 1.88
N ASP A 30 -6.80 -4.85 2.01
CA ASP A 30 -7.90 -5.52 2.70
C ASP A 30 -7.50 -5.64 4.17
N VAL A 31 -8.15 -4.87 5.04
CA VAL A 31 -7.81 -4.83 6.46
C VAL A 31 -8.48 -5.94 7.27
N GLU A 32 -9.43 -6.67 6.69
CA GLU A 32 -10.01 -7.83 7.36
C GLU A 32 -9.05 -9.01 7.30
N SER A 33 -8.47 -9.26 6.11
CA SER A 33 -7.49 -10.33 5.91
C SER A 33 -6.04 -9.83 6.01
N TRP A 34 -5.83 -8.53 6.07
CA TRP A 34 -4.52 -7.87 6.04
C TRP A 34 -3.69 -8.32 4.85
N HIS A 35 -4.19 -7.99 3.68
CA HIS A 35 -3.53 -8.25 2.40
C HIS A 35 -3.42 -6.96 1.59
N ALA A 36 -2.31 -6.82 0.87
CA ALA A 36 -2.17 -5.79 -0.14
C ALA A 36 -2.97 -6.20 -1.38
N LEU A 37 -3.90 -5.36 -1.81
CA LEU A 37 -4.69 -5.60 -3.01
C LEU A 37 -3.98 -5.09 -4.25
N GLY A 38 -3.35 -3.93 -4.16
CA GLY A 38 -2.62 -3.37 -5.27
C GLY A 38 -2.38 -1.87 -5.11
N PHE A 39 -1.76 -1.30 -6.14
CA PHE A 39 -1.35 0.10 -6.15
C PHE A 39 -2.31 0.97 -6.93
N VAL A 40 -2.55 2.17 -6.45
CA VAL A 40 -3.11 3.26 -7.25
C VAL A 40 -1.92 3.94 -7.92
N VAL A 41 -1.92 4.00 -9.24
CA VAL A 41 -0.79 4.49 -10.03
C VAL A 41 -1.19 5.70 -10.86
N HIS A 42 -0.45 6.79 -10.70
CA HIS A 42 -0.57 7.94 -11.59
C HIS A 42 0.33 7.67 -12.80
N CYS A 43 -0.29 7.50 -13.95
CA CYS A 43 0.41 7.11 -15.17
C CYS A 43 0.92 8.32 -15.96
N GLY A 44 1.84 8.06 -16.91
CA GLY A 44 2.47 9.11 -17.70
C GLY A 44 1.50 9.89 -18.60
N ASP A 45 0.31 9.32 -18.87
CA ASP A 45 -0.75 9.99 -19.64
C ASP A 45 -1.73 10.79 -18.73
N ASP A 46 -1.35 11.02 -17.48
CA ASP A 46 -2.13 11.66 -16.44
C ASP A 46 -3.36 10.87 -15.98
N ALA A 47 -3.60 9.68 -16.51
CA ALA A 47 -4.66 8.81 -16.02
C ALA A 47 -4.23 8.12 -14.73
N VAL A 48 -5.20 7.84 -13.86
CA VAL A 48 -5.00 7.06 -12.65
C VAL A 48 -5.50 5.64 -12.92
N ARG A 49 -4.65 4.64 -12.63
CA ARG A 49 -4.98 3.24 -12.85
C ARG A 49 -4.69 2.41 -11.62
N PHE A 50 -5.25 1.22 -11.57
CA PHE A 50 -5.01 0.27 -10.49
C PHE A 50 -4.11 -0.87 -10.98
N LEU A 51 -3.04 -1.12 -10.24
CA LEU A 51 -2.13 -2.25 -10.51
C LEU A 51 -2.32 -3.29 -9.42
N PRO A 52 -2.94 -4.45 -9.74
CA PRO A 52 -3.10 -5.53 -8.75
C PRO A 52 -1.74 -5.98 -8.22
N TRP A 53 -1.68 -6.27 -6.92
CA TRP A 53 -0.45 -6.78 -6.32
C TRP A 53 0.05 -8.02 -7.05
N ALA A 54 -0.87 -8.95 -7.36
CA ALA A 54 -0.53 -10.21 -8.03
C ALA A 54 0.06 -10.01 -9.44
N ALA A 55 -0.22 -8.87 -10.07
CA ALA A 55 0.29 -8.54 -11.40
C ALA A 55 1.58 -7.72 -11.35
N SER A 56 2.06 -7.43 -10.15
CA SER A 56 3.26 -6.60 -9.94
C SER A 56 4.39 -7.45 -9.36
N GLN A 57 5.61 -6.97 -9.56
CA GLN A 57 6.80 -7.56 -8.98
C GLN A 57 7.59 -6.45 -8.26
N PRO A 58 7.19 -6.12 -7.02
CA PRO A 58 7.89 -5.10 -6.25
C PRO A 58 9.27 -5.59 -5.82
N SER A 59 10.23 -4.69 -5.81
CA SER A 59 11.58 -4.94 -5.35
C SER A 59 12.10 -3.76 -4.54
N ALA A 60 13.38 -3.73 -4.27
CA ALA A 60 14.00 -2.61 -3.58
C ALA A 60 14.14 -1.35 -4.46
N THR A 61 14.02 -1.49 -5.79
CA THR A 61 14.33 -0.41 -6.73
C THR A 61 13.18 -0.01 -7.64
N GLU A 62 12.19 -0.87 -7.82
CA GLU A 62 11.09 -0.62 -8.76
C GLU A 62 9.90 -1.51 -8.46
N VAL A 63 8.76 -1.13 -9.02
CA VAL A 63 7.60 -2.01 -9.10
C VAL A 63 7.51 -2.44 -10.57
N ALA A 64 7.96 -3.65 -10.87
CA ALA A 64 7.97 -4.14 -12.24
C ALA A 64 6.62 -4.74 -12.63
N VAL A 65 6.26 -4.57 -13.90
CA VAL A 65 5.06 -5.19 -14.47
C VAL A 65 5.44 -5.88 -15.78
N GLY A 66 4.73 -6.95 -16.12
CA GLY A 66 4.98 -7.71 -17.34
C GLY A 66 4.28 -7.15 -18.57
N SER A 67 3.31 -6.28 -18.41
CA SER A 67 2.54 -5.70 -19.50
C SER A 67 1.80 -4.45 -19.03
N ALA A 68 1.65 -3.47 -19.90
CA ALA A 68 0.86 -2.27 -19.63
C ALA A 68 -0.62 -2.61 -19.40
N LEU A 69 -1.08 -3.74 -19.92
CA LEU A 69 -2.46 -4.19 -19.72
C LEU A 69 -2.77 -4.59 -18.27
N MET A 70 -1.75 -4.76 -17.43
CA MET A 70 -1.92 -5.02 -16.01
C MET A 70 -2.39 -3.79 -15.24
N LEU A 71 -2.31 -2.61 -15.84
CA LEU A 71 -2.80 -1.36 -15.24
C LEU A 71 -4.27 -1.19 -15.61
N LEU A 72 -5.16 -1.38 -14.63
CA LEU A 72 -6.60 -1.43 -14.83
C LEU A 72 -7.23 -0.04 -14.68
N GLU A 73 -8.23 0.26 -15.49
CA GLU A 73 -8.80 1.62 -15.56
C GLU A 73 -9.77 1.94 -14.42
N ASP A 74 -10.50 0.97 -13.90
CA ASP A 74 -11.55 1.22 -12.92
C ASP A 74 -11.02 1.25 -11.48
N VAL A 75 -10.29 2.29 -11.13
CA VAL A 75 -9.72 2.46 -9.80
C VAL A 75 -10.81 2.56 -8.73
N ALA A 76 -11.91 3.24 -9.03
CA ALA A 76 -12.99 3.45 -8.07
C ALA A 76 -13.61 2.15 -7.60
N PHE A 77 -13.68 1.14 -8.48
CA PHE A 77 -14.16 -0.19 -8.11
C PHE A 77 -13.34 -0.77 -6.94
N TYR A 78 -12.03 -0.63 -7.01
CA TYR A 78 -11.13 -1.18 -6.00
C TYR A 78 -11.09 -0.31 -4.75
N GLU A 79 -11.12 1.01 -4.91
CA GLU A 79 -11.10 1.94 -3.78
C GLU A 79 -12.31 1.76 -2.86
N LYS A 80 -13.48 1.48 -3.43
CA LYS A 80 -14.71 1.26 -2.64
C LYS A 80 -14.67 -0.02 -1.82
N ARG A 81 -13.83 -0.97 -2.18
CA ARG A 81 -13.76 -2.31 -1.56
C ARG A 81 -12.54 -2.50 -0.71
N SER A 82 -11.82 -1.44 -0.41
CA SER A 82 -10.53 -1.53 0.26
C SER A 82 -10.31 -0.35 1.19
N ALA A 83 -9.22 -0.42 1.95
CA ALA A 83 -8.73 0.69 2.76
C ALA A 83 -7.49 1.27 2.11
N SER A 84 -7.40 2.59 2.08
CA SER A 84 -6.24 3.30 1.57
C SER A 84 -5.14 3.31 2.62
N PHE A 85 -3.92 2.89 2.24
CA PHE A 85 -2.76 2.95 3.12
C PHE A 85 -2.53 4.37 3.62
N ARG A 86 -2.62 5.37 2.73
CA ARG A 86 -2.40 6.76 3.11
C ARG A 86 -3.44 7.26 4.10
N SER A 87 -4.66 6.75 4.02
CA SER A 87 -5.71 7.09 4.97
C SER A 87 -5.51 6.41 6.34
N LEU A 88 -4.88 5.25 6.36
CA LEU A 88 -4.61 4.52 7.60
C LEU A 88 -3.38 5.04 8.34
N ILE A 89 -2.38 5.53 7.62
CA ILE A 89 -1.16 6.08 8.22
C ILE A 89 -1.52 7.29 9.07
N GLY A 90 -1.00 7.32 10.29
CA GLY A 90 -1.36 8.34 11.29
C GLY A 90 -2.60 7.97 12.09
N GLY A 91 -3.27 6.87 11.74
CA GLY A 91 -4.43 6.38 12.50
C GLY A 91 -4.03 5.73 13.82
N GLU A 92 -4.97 5.71 14.75
CA GLU A 92 -4.73 5.19 16.10
C GLU A 92 -5.15 3.74 16.22
N LEU A 93 -4.41 2.98 17.04
CA LEU A 93 -4.74 1.61 17.39
C LEU A 93 -5.51 1.57 18.72
N PRO A 94 -6.40 0.57 18.91
CA PRO A 94 -7.21 0.47 20.14
C PRO A 94 -6.40 0.42 21.42
N LEU A 95 -5.22 -0.23 21.37
CA LEU A 95 -4.34 -0.36 22.53
C LEU A 95 -3.33 0.76 22.66
N GLY A 96 -3.50 1.82 21.88
CA GLY A 96 -2.60 2.96 21.84
C GLY A 96 -1.55 2.84 20.75
N GLY A 97 -1.03 3.99 20.35
CA GLY A 97 -0.04 4.08 19.28
C GLY A 97 -0.64 4.52 17.96
N VAL A 98 0.24 4.92 17.07
CA VAL A 98 -0.11 5.48 15.77
C VAL A 98 0.53 4.62 14.69
N LEU A 99 -0.26 4.22 13.69
CA LEU A 99 0.26 3.43 12.58
C LEU A 99 1.18 4.28 11.71
N ARG A 100 2.39 3.80 11.45
CA ARG A 100 3.38 4.50 10.63
C ARG A 100 3.67 3.80 9.31
N ASP A 101 3.58 2.47 9.29
CA ASP A 101 3.86 1.69 8.08
C ASP A 101 3.28 0.30 8.21
N VAL A 102 3.23 -0.41 7.09
CA VAL A 102 2.93 -1.84 7.08
C VAL A 102 4.02 -2.55 6.30
N LEU A 103 4.35 -3.77 6.71
CA LEU A 103 5.34 -4.61 6.03
C LEU A 103 4.62 -5.70 5.27
N ILE A 104 5.02 -5.89 4.02
CA ILE A 104 4.32 -6.74 3.06
C ILE A 104 5.23 -7.89 2.67
N GLY A 105 4.75 -9.11 2.84
CA GLY A 105 5.46 -10.30 2.41
C GLY A 105 5.29 -10.57 0.92
N ASP A 106 5.99 -11.58 0.41
CA ASP A 106 6.05 -11.91 -1.01
C ASP A 106 4.67 -12.15 -1.65
N SER A 107 3.75 -12.74 -0.89
CA SER A 107 2.40 -13.04 -1.38
C SER A 107 1.44 -11.86 -1.32
N GLY A 108 1.88 -10.72 -0.80
CA GLY A 108 1.02 -9.57 -0.54
C GLY A 108 0.42 -9.57 0.87
N ALA A 109 0.64 -10.62 1.66
CA ALA A 109 0.18 -10.66 3.04
C ALA A 109 0.92 -9.60 3.86
N ILE A 110 0.17 -8.85 4.68
CA ILE A 110 0.76 -7.91 5.61
C ILE A 110 1.32 -8.73 6.78
N THR A 111 2.61 -8.69 6.95
CA THR A 111 3.29 -9.51 7.97
C THR A 111 3.40 -8.80 9.30
N GLU A 112 3.57 -7.48 9.28
CA GLU A 112 3.71 -6.68 10.49
C GLU A 112 3.17 -5.28 10.28
N LEU A 113 2.71 -4.66 11.37
CA LEU A 113 2.39 -3.24 11.43
C LEU A 113 3.51 -2.54 12.17
N GLU A 114 3.97 -1.41 11.65
CA GLU A 114 4.92 -0.56 12.34
C GLU A 114 4.16 0.56 13.05
N VAL A 115 4.27 0.60 14.37
CA VAL A 115 3.48 1.46 15.24
C VAL A 115 4.40 2.31 16.10
N GLU A 116 4.11 3.59 16.22
CA GLU A 116 4.81 4.48 17.12
C GLU A 116 4.06 4.61 18.43
N ARG A 117 4.74 4.31 19.54
CA ARG A 117 4.24 4.48 20.90
C ARG A 117 5.31 5.16 21.73
N GLY A 118 4.96 6.26 22.39
CA GLY A 118 5.88 6.95 23.28
C GLY A 118 7.20 7.34 22.62
N GLY A 119 7.15 7.71 21.34
CA GLY A 119 8.33 8.10 20.58
C GLY A 119 9.16 6.92 20.06
N GLN A 120 8.73 5.68 20.27
CA GLN A 120 9.44 4.49 19.79
C GLN A 120 8.63 3.74 18.76
N LEU A 121 9.33 3.26 17.72
CA LEU A 121 8.71 2.39 16.71
C LEU A 121 8.73 0.96 17.18
N ARG A 122 7.58 0.29 17.04
CA ARG A 122 7.42 -1.13 17.38
C ARG A 122 6.73 -1.84 16.24
N ARG A 123 7.03 -3.11 16.08
CA ARG A 123 6.37 -3.98 15.09
C ARG A 123 5.42 -4.91 15.78
N LEU A 124 4.20 -4.96 15.29
CA LEU A 124 3.11 -5.78 15.85
C LEU A 124 2.52 -6.66 14.77
N PRO A 125 2.02 -7.85 15.13
CA PRO A 125 1.26 -8.66 14.17
C PRO A 125 -0.04 -7.95 13.80
N PRO A 126 -0.49 -8.05 12.54
CA PRO A 126 -1.71 -7.38 12.10
C PRO A 126 -2.99 -8.06 12.58
N ALA A 127 -2.95 -9.38 12.83
CA ALA A 127 -4.14 -10.16 13.17
C ALA A 127 -4.92 -9.59 14.34
N GLY A 128 -6.22 -9.40 14.14
CA GLY A 128 -7.10 -8.87 15.17
C GLY A 128 -6.94 -7.37 15.44
N THR A 129 -6.07 -6.70 14.72
CA THR A 129 -5.81 -5.28 14.90
C THR A 129 -6.74 -4.46 14.01
N ARG A 130 -7.35 -3.44 14.60
CA ARG A 130 -8.14 -2.46 13.87
C ARG A 130 -7.46 -1.11 13.98
N VAL A 131 -7.39 -0.38 12.87
CA VAL A 131 -6.82 0.95 12.85
C VAL A 131 -7.94 1.93 12.56
N ARG A 132 -8.06 2.96 13.41
CA ARG A 132 -8.99 4.06 13.15
C ARG A 132 -8.30 4.98 12.14
N PRO A 133 -8.85 5.14 10.94
CA PRO A 133 -8.26 6.01 9.94
C PRO A 133 -8.13 7.43 10.46
N LYS A 134 -7.06 8.10 10.04
CA LYS A 134 -6.90 9.52 10.33
C LYS A 134 -8.09 10.25 9.71
N ARG A 135 -8.77 11.09 10.50
CA ARG A 135 -9.88 11.88 9.97
C ARG A 135 -9.36 12.84 8.90
N ALA A 136 -10.00 12.78 7.73
CA ALA A 136 -9.82 13.85 6.77
C ALA A 136 -10.24 15.15 7.47
N THR A 137 -9.39 16.16 7.38
CA THR A 137 -9.74 17.49 7.91
C THR A 137 -11.01 17.92 7.19
N ALA A 138 -12.11 18.04 7.93
CA ALA A 138 -13.33 18.54 7.35
C ALA A 138 -13.08 19.94 6.83
N ALA A 139 -13.29 20.11 5.55
CA ALA A 139 -13.20 21.42 4.96
C ALA A 139 -14.39 22.25 5.44
#